data_6f378455e2fbfcc0fc971b186f9c83d3
#
_entry.id   6f378455e2fbfcc0fc971b186f9c83d3
#
_cell.length_a   1.000
_cell.length_b   1.000
_cell.length_c   1.000
_cell.angle_alpha   90.00
_cell.angle_beta   90.00
_cell.angle_gamma   90.00
#
_symmetry.space_group_name_H-M   'P 1'
#
loop_
_entity.id
_entity.type
_entity.pdbx_description
1 polymer ?
#
loop_
_entity_poly.entity_id
_entity_poly.type
_entity_poly.pdbx_seq_one_letter_code
_entity_poly.pdbx_strand_id
1 'polypeptide(L)'
;MFASYFFDDMFSSVSQLFSAPENLQLGWNSADYGFYAGGYSFLCVWGGLVVCGMLLDKWGVRVTGSIFVGMMTVGAALVAVAISSGWAPKTSLAVAYVGCMLFGLGSEIAGVAVTRSIAKWFKGKNMAFAMGLQLAVARLGTAAALVIAPKLIMSSADPLHFYTLSETNRTALLGLALLLLGCILWAVFVAMDYRFDMAKAVSLSDGKDQEDSLCGSDPIDSKPVVGAAEKGDDERSESDSVKDESAGVESAKDESAGGESAKENDAFRFSDIFRILSNKRFLMIALLCVFFYCCIISFKKFATSILIPRFGIDYETASWMVSMIPFSTVVFAPLFGLLVDKVGKGPRWMIAGAALVLIAHLTIAFAPASISFGDTTLNTGFLGYVAVGLLGIGYSLLPAAMWPAVPEIVPEKNLGTAYSLIYWVQNIGLMTVPVAVGAIFKVQSGETAAVAAEAIFISLALLALTVAIAFAYKAPVKSVKSV
;
A
#
# COMPACT_ATOMS: atom_id res chain seq x y z
N MET A 1 -2.05 2.87 -11.03
CA MET A 1 -1.23 2.01 -10.13
C MET A 1 0.09 1.59 -10.77
N PHE A 2 0.14 0.82 -11.87
CA PHE A 2 1.42 0.45 -12.49
C PHE A 2 2.35 1.66 -12.74
N ALA A 3 1.85 2.68 -13.42
CA ALA A 3 2.62 3.87 -13.78
C ALA A 3 3.12 4.68 -12.57
N SER A 4 2.32 4.78 -11.50
CA SER A 4 2.74 5.50 -10.30
C SER A 4 3.87 4.78 -9.57
N TYR A 5 3.80 3.47 -9.43
CA TYR A 5 4.86 2.67 -8.82
C TYR A 5 6.11 2.58 -9.70
N PHE A 6 5.94 2.58 -11.03
CA PHE A 6 7.08 2.69 -11.96
C PHE A 6 7.82 4.01 -11.76
N PHE A 7 7.10 5.13 -11.70
CA PHE A 7 7.70 6.46 -11.55
C PHE A 7 8.35 6.64 -10.18
N ASP A 8 7.73 6.16 -9.10
CA ASP A 8 8.32 6.23 -7.74
C ASP A 8 9.67 5.51 -7.65
N ASP A 9 9.80 4.36 -8.34
CA ASP A 9 10.98 3.51 -8.24
C ASP A 9 11.98 3.66 -9.39
N MET A 10 11.74 4.58 -10.34
CA MET A 10 12.57 4.71 -11.55
C MET A 10 14.06 4.98 -11.30
N PHE A 11 14.40 5.63 -10.19
CA PHE A 11 15.80 5.89 -9.80
C PHE A 11 16.33 4.90 -8.77
N SER A 12 15.49 4.04 -8.20
CA SER A 12 15.91 3.14 -7.13
C SER A 12 17.01 2.17 -7.59
N SER A 13 16.89 1.61 -8.80
CA SER A 13 17.90 0.71 -9.35
C SER A 13 19.14 1.40 -9.88
N VAL A 14 19.08 2.71 -10.13
CA VAL A 14 20.20 3.50 -10.64
C VAL A 14 20.82 4.42 -9.57
N SER A 15 20.50 4.18 -8.30
CA SER A 15 20.95 5.03 -7.19
C SER A 15 22.47 5.17 -7.08
N GLN A 16 23.23 4.20 -7.56
CA GLN A 16 24.69 4.25 -7.57
C GLN A 16 25.26 5.38 -8.46
N LEU A 17 24.52 5.83 -9.48
CA LEU A 17 24.95 6.98 -10.30
C LEU A 17 25.17 8.23 -9.45
N PHE A 18 24.41 8.39 -8.38
CA PHE A 18 24.53 9.52 -7.47
C PHE A 18 25.71 9.41 -6.49
N SER A 19 26.41 8.27 -6.47
CA SER A 19 27.63 8.09 -5.67
C SER A 19 28.87 8.63 -6.38
N ALA A 20 28.80 8.88 -7.70
CA ALA A 20 29.85 9.47 -8.52
C ALA A 20 29.30 10.69 -9.30
N PRO A 21 28.97 11.79 -8.60
CA PRO A 21 28.29 12.94 -9.21
C PRO A 21 29.13 13.63 -10.29
N GLU A 22 30.46 13.42 -10.31
CA GLU A 22 31.37 13.90 -11.35
C GLU A 22 31.09 13.26 -12.71
N ASN A 23 30.55 12.06 -12.75
CA ASN A 23 30.20 11.36 -13.98
C ASN A 23 28.73 11.62 -14.41
N LEU A 24 28.03 12.51 -13.70
CA LEU A 24 26.61 12.80 -13.94
C LEU A 24 26.42 14.29 -14.28
N GLN A 25 26.02 14.62 -15.50
CA GLN A 25 25.76 16.01 -15.90
C GLN A 25 24.74 16.72 -15.01
N LEU A 26 23.77 15.97 -14.41
CA LEU A 26 22.80 16.49 -13.45
C LEU A 26 23.46 16.99 -12.16
N GLY A 27 24.63 16.47 -11.79
CA GLY A 27 25.44 16.91 -10.65
C GLY A 27 24.82 16.64 -9.28
N TRP A 28 23.80 15.77 -9.17
CA TRP A 28 23.24 15.35 -7.90
C TRP A 28 24.13 14.29 -7.26
N ASN A 29 24.35 14.41 -5.97
CA ASN A 29 25.00 13.38 -5.16
C ASN A 29 23.98 12.50 -4.43
N SER A 30 24.46 11.46 -3.73
CA SER A 30 23.58 10.53 -3.00
C SER A 30 22.71 11.18 -1.91
N ALA A 31 23.18 12.29 -1.29
CA ALA A 31 22.35 13.03 -0.33
C ALA A 31 21.23 13.80 -1.05
N ASP A 32 21.52 14.38 -2.23
CA ASP A 32 20.52 15.06 -3.07
C ASP A 32 19.44 14.05 -3.51
N TYR A 33 19.86 12.85 -3.91
CA TYR A 33 18.93 11.77 -4.24
C TYR A 33 18.09 11.32 -3.02
N GLY A 34 18.73 11.15 -1.86
CA GLY A 34 18.02 10.80 -0.63
C GLY A 34 16.99 11.86 -0.22
N PHE A 35 17.36 13.14 -0.37
CA PHE A 35 16.46 14.27 -0.15
C PHE A 35 15.27 14.24 -1.14
N TYR A 36 15.54 14.08 -2.44
CA TYR A 36 14.51 13.92 -3.46
C TYR A 36 13.55 12.76 -3.13
N ALA A 37 14.09 11.58 -2.78
CA ALA A 37 13.30 10.40 -2.47
C ALA A 37 12.41 10.61 -1.21
N GLY A 38 12.90 11.34 -0.21
CA GLY A 38 12.12 11.73 0.97
C GLY A 38 10.97 12.68 0.65
N GLY A 39 11.06 13.43 -0.45
CA GLY A 39 10.04 14.35 -0.92
C GLY A 39 8.69 13.70 -1.20
N TYR A 40 8.68 12.43 -1.63
CA TYR A 40 7.44 11.66 -1.86
C TYR A 40 6.49 11.71 -0.66
N SER A 41 7.01 11.53 0.54
CA SER A 41 6.23 11.47 1.78
C SER A 41 5.99 12.83 2.44
N PHE A 42 6.63 13.89 1.98
CA PHE A 42 6.62 15.18 2.67
C PHE A 42 5.21 15.75 2.90
N LEU A 43 4.42 15.92 1.83
CA LEU A 43 3.06 16.43 1.94
C LEU A 43 2.13 15.45 2.70
N CYS A 44 2.39 14.16 2.60
CA CYS A 44 1.63 13.14 3.33
C CYS A 44 1.79 13.31 4.84
N VAL A 45 3.01 13.59 5.32
CA VAL A 45 3.34 13.82 6.74
C VAL A 45 2.72 15.12 7.25
N TRP A 46 2.75 16.20 6.45
CA TRP A 46 2.22 17.51 6.84
C TRP A 46 0.70 17.63 6.72
N GLY A 47 -0.02 16.53 6.83
CA GLY A 47 -1.48 16.50 6.92
C GLY A 47 -2.20 16.27 5.59
N GLY A 48 -1.46 16.18 4.49
CA GLY A 48 -2.03 15.99 3.16
C GLY A 48 -2.93 14.75 3.07
N LEU A 49 -2.52 13.61 3.66
CA LEU A 49 -3.32 12.39 3.66
C LEU A 49 -4.67 12.56 4.35
N VAL A 50 -4.70 13.25 5.50
CA VAL A 50 -5.92 13.47 6.28
C VAL A 50 -6.88 14.42 5.55
N VAL A 51 -6.35 15.58 5.10
CA VAL A 51 -7.14 16.58 4.37
C VAL A 51 -7.70 16.00 3.08
N CYS A 52 -6.87 15.31 2.31
CA CYS A 52 -7.28 14.75 1.03
C CYS A 52 -8.22 13.56 1.17
N GLY A 53 -8.11 12.77 2.26
CA GLY A 53 -9.08 11.75 2.61
C GLY A 53 -10.47 12.36 2.87
N MET A 54 -10.56 13.47 3.60
CA MET A 54 -11.81 14.20 3.82
C MET A 54 -12.38 14.79 2.51
N LEU A 55 -11.51 15.29 1.62
CA LEU A 55 -11.94 15.76 0.29
C LEU A 55 -12.51 14.62 -0.55
N LEU A 56 -11.90 13.42 -0.47
CA LEU A 56 -12.39 12.23 -1.16
C LEU A 56 -13.78 11.81 -0.66
N ASP A 57 -14.04 11.93 0.65
CA ASP A 57 -15.35 11.67 1.23
C ASP A 57 -16.40 12.72 0.79
N LYS A 58 -16.01 14.00 0.72
CA LYS A 58 -16.92 15.11 0.40
C LYS A 58 -17.22 15.21 -1.10
N TRP A 59 -16.22 15.09 -1.97
CA TRP A 59 -16.37 15.33 -3.42
C TRP A 59 -16.51 14.03 -4.22
N GLY A 60 -16.33 12.89 -3.58
CA GLY A 60 -16.40 11.58 -4.21
C GLY A 60 -15.18 11.21 -5.04
N VAL A 61 -15.15 9.97 -5.50
CA VAL A 61 -14.01 9.36 -6.17
C VAL A 61 -13.69 10.01 -7.52
N ARG A 62 -14.71 10.43 -8.30
CA ARG A 62 -14.51 10.98 -9.65
C ARG A 62 -13.76 12.30 -9.61
N VAL A 63 -14.24 13.26 -8.84
CA VAL A 63 -13.66 14.60 -8.75
C VAL A 63 -12.30 14.54 -8.07
N THR A 64 -12.26 13.98 -6.87
CA THR A 64 -11.03 13.89 -6.09
C THR A 64 -9.97 13.06 -6.79
N GLY A 65 -10.34 11.88 -7.31
CA GLY A 65 -9.41 11.02 -8.06
C GLY A 65 -8.84 11.73 -9.30
N SER A 66 -9.64 12.48 -10.05
CA SER A 66 -9.18 13.24 -11.22
C SER A 66 -8.18 14.35 -10.84
N ILE A 67 -8.44 15.08 -9.74
CA ILE A 67 -7.51 16.09 -9.23
C ILE A 67 -6.17 15.46 -8.85
N PHE A 68 -6.17 14.34 -8.12
CA PHE A 68 -4.95 13.72 -7.63
C PHE A 68 -4.18 12.96 -8.70
N VAL A 69 -4.86 12.33 -9.67
CA VAL A 69 -4.21 11.77 -10.87
C VAL A 69 -3.56 12.87 -11.71
N GLY A 70 -4.23 14.01 -11.88
CA GLY A 70 -3.66 15.19 -12.53
C GLY A 70 -2.47 15.75 -11.77
N MET A 71 -2.58 15.91 -10.44
CA MET A 71 -1.50 16.41 -9.58
C MET A 71 -0.26 15.50 -9.61
N MET A 72 -0.46 14.18 -9.57
CA MET A 72 0.61 13.19 -9.74
C MET A 72 1.32 13.36 -11.08
N THR A 73 0.58 13.55 -12.17
CA THR A 73 1.14 13.71 -13.50
C THR A 73 1.88 15.04 -13.66
N VAL A 74 1.36 16.13 -13.10
CA VAL A 74 2.05 17.44 -13.06
C VAL A 74 3.33 17.33 -12.24
N GLY A 75 3.29 16.64 -11.09
CA GLY A 75 4.49 16.38 -10.28
C GLY A 75 5.57 15.64 -11.07
N ALA A 76 5.18 14.57 -11.78
CA ALA A 76 6.09 13.82 -12.65
C ALA A 76 6.67 14.67 -13.81
N ALA A 77 5.85 15.53 -14.40
CA ALA A 77 6.30 16.46 -15.45
C ALA A 77 7.33 17.46 -14.90
N LEU A 78 7.11 18.00 -13.70
CA LEU A 78 8.08 18.88 -13.03
C LEU A 78 9.42 18.18 -12.79
N VAL A 79 9.41 16.92 -12.36
CA VAL A 79 10.64 16.11 -12.19
C VAL A 79 11.35 15.93 -13.53
N ALA A 80 10.65 15.55 -14.60
CA ALA A 80 11.23 15.37 -15.92
C ALA A 80 11.82 16.67 -16.47
N VAL A 81 11.14 17.80 -16.29
CA VAL A 81 11.65 19.14 -16.67
C VAL A 81 12.88 19.51 -15.85
N ALA A 82 12.87 19.29 -14.55
CA ALA A 82 14.00 19.59 -13.66
C ALA A 82 15.26 18.84 -14.06
N ILE A 83 15.14 17.59 -14.48
CA ILE A 83 16.27 16.75 -14.92
C ILE A 83 16.81 17.21 -16.28
N SER A 84 15.92 17.62 -17.20
CA SER A 84 16.31 17.98 -18.58
C SER A 84 16.74 19.43 -18.78
N SER A 85 16.47 20.31 -17.82
CA SER A 85 16.57 21.76 -18.00
C SER A 85 18.02 22.33 -18.08
N GLY A 86 19.02 21.54 -17.64
CA GLY A 86 20.40 22.04 -17.53
C GLY A 86 20.57 23.12 -16.46
N TRP A 87 19.64 23.28 -15.54
CA TRP A 87 19.77 24.22 -14.43
C TRP A 87 20.88 23.81 -13.46
N ALA A 88 21.32 24.78 -12.64
CA ALA A 88 22.24 24.44 -11.56
C ALA A 88 21.70 23.30 -10.69
N PRO A 89 22.55 22.36 -10.20
CA PRO A 89 22.10 21.18 -9.49
C PRO A 89 21.14 21.46 -8.33
N LYS A 90 21.37 22.54 -7.56
CA LYS A 90 20.48 22.94 -6.45
C LYS A 90 19.09 23.40 -6.94
N THR A 91 19.02 24.11 -8.05
CA THR A 91 17.74 24.57 -8.63
C THR A 91 16.97 23.40 -9.22
N SER A 92 17.66 22.54 -9.99
CA SER A 92 17.10 21.30 -10.51
C SER A 92 16.55 20.43 -9.38
N LEU A 93 17.31 20.23 -8.29
CA LEU A 93 16.88 19.48 -7.12
C LEU A 93 15.65 20.10 -6.45
N ALA A 94 15.61 21.42 -6.28
CA ALA A 94 14.47 22.09 -5.64
C ALA A 94 13.17 21.90 -6.45
N VAL A 95 13.23 22.04 -7.77
CA VAL A 95 12.07 21.84 -8.65
C VAL A 95 11.65 20.36 -8.68
N ALA A 96 12.62 19.45 -8.78
CA ALA A 96 12.35 18.02 -8.73
C ALA A 96 11.75 17.59 -7.38
N TYR A 97 12.20 18.17 -6.27
CA TYR A 97 11.66 17.93 -4.94
C TYR A 97 10.19 18.34 -4.85
N VAL A 98 9.85 19.55 -5.31
CA VAL A 98 8.45 20.00 -5.39
C VAL A 98 7.63 19.07 -6.28
N GLY A 99 8.17 18.66 -7.43
CA GLY A 99 7.53 17.66 -8.31
C GLY A 99 7.29 16.34 -7.60
N CYS A 100 8.28 15.83 -6.86
CA CYS A 100 8.17 14.60 -6.08
C CYS A 100 7.13 14.69 -4.96
N MET A 101 7.03 15.84 -4.28
CA MET A 101 6.01 16.11 -3.25
C MET A 101 4.59 16.03 -3.83
N LEU A 102 4.35 16.69 -4.96
CA LEU A 102 3.05 16.66 -5.64
C LEU A 102 2.73 15.27 -6.16
N PHE A 103 3.73 14.60 -6.73
CA PHE A 103 3.62 13.23 -7.21
C PHE A 103 3.24 12.28 -6.07
N GLY A 104 3.93 12.34 -4.93
CA GLY A 104 3.74 11.45 -3.79
C GLY A 104 2.33 11.57 -3.20
N LEU A 105 1.88 12.79 -2.89
CA LEU A 105 0.52 13.01 -2.39
C LEU A 105 -0.53 12.58 -3.41
N GLY A 106 -0.31 12.89 -4.70
CA GLY A 106 -1.19 12.47 -5.79
C GLY A 106 -1.30 10.96 -5.90
N SER A 107 -0.17 10.25 -5.81
CA SER A 107 -0.09 8.78 -5.89
C SER A 107 -0.81 8.09 -4.74
N GLU A 108 -0.62 8.54 -3.50
CA GLU A 108 -1.26 7.98 -2.32
C GLU A 108 -2.78 8.10 -2.39
N ILE A 109 -3.29 9.29 -2.71
CA ILE A 109 -4.74 9.51 -2.77
C ILE A 109 -5.37 8.85 -4.01
N ALA A 110 -4.69 8.85 -5.15
CA ALA A 110 -5.14 8.10 -6.32
C ALA A 110 -5.26 6.60 -6.01
N GLY A 111 -4.33 6.05 -5.21
CA GLY A 111 -4.39 4.68 -4.70
C GLY A 111 -5.66 4.41 -3.88
N VAL A 112 -6.00 5.31 -2.96
CA VAL A 112 -7.23 5.22 -2.17
C VAL A 112 -8.47 5.31 -3.06
N ALA A 113 -8.47 6.22 -4.06
CA ALA A 113 -9.57 6.37 -5.00
C ALA A 113 -9.81 5.11 -5.83
N VAL A 114 -8.74 4.45 -6.31
CA VAL A 114 -8.82 3.17 -7.03
C VAL A 114 -9.39 2.07 -6.13
N THR A 115 -8.92 1.96 -4.90
CA THR A 115 -9.39 0.98 -3.92
C THR A 115 -10.88 1.15 -3.63
N ARG A 116 -11.35 2.38 -3.44
CA ARG A 116 -12.79 2.68 -3.26
C ARG A 116 -13.61 2.35 -4.52
N SER A 117 -13.07 2.62 -5.70
CA SER A 117 -13.73 2.27 -6.96
C SER A 117 -13.92 0.76 -7.08
N ILE A 118 -12.88 -0.03 -6.77
CA ILE A 118 -12.96 -1.49 -6.76
C ILE A 118 -14.03 -1.95 -5.76
N ALA A 119 -14.03 -1.41 -4.55
CA ALA A 119 -15.04 -1.74 -3.54
C ALA A 119 -16.48 -1.44 -4.01
N LYS A 120 -16.69 -0.33 -4.74
CA LYS A 120 -17.98 0.05 -5.32
C LYS A 120 -18.44 -0.92 -6.41
N TRP A 121 -17.54 -1.27 -7.34
CA TRP A 121 -17.89 -2.05 -8.54
C TRP A 121 -17.98 -3.56 -8.27
N PHE A 122 -17.18 -4.08 -7.32
CA PHE A 122 -17.09 -5.50 -6.99
C PHE A 122 -17.81 -5.87 -5.68
N LYS A 123 -18.67 -4.98 -5.14
CA LYS A 123 -19.43 -5.26 -3.92
C LYS A 123 -20.24 -6.55 -4.07
N GLY A 124 -19.94 -7.54 -3.22
CA GLY A 124 -20.61 -8.84 -3.23
C GLY A 124 -20.13 -9.84 -4.30
N LYS A 125 -19.13 -9.46 -5.14
CA LYS A 125 -18.59 -10.36 -6.20
C LYS A 125 -17.08 -10.19 -6.31
N ASN A 126 -16.30 -11.22 -6.01
CA ASN A 126 -14.85 -11.31 -6.28
C ASN A 126 -14.01 -10.09 -5.82
N MET A 127 -14.44 -9.37 -4.79
CA MET A 127 -13.78 -8.14 -4.31
C MET A 127 -12.34 -8.41 -3.87
N ALA A 128 -12.09 -9.52 -3.17
CA ALA A 128 -10.75 -9.91 -2.73
C ALA A 128 -9.80 -10.15 -3.92
N PHE A 129 -10.30 -10.78 -4.99
CA PHE A 129 -9.51 -10.97 -6.22
C PHE A 129 -9.17 -9.64 -6.88
N ALA A 130 -10.12 -8.71 -7.01
CA ALA A 130 -9.90 -7.41 -7.63
C ALA A 130 -8.90 -6.54 -6.82
N MET A 131 -8.98 -6.59 -5.48
CA MET A 131 -8.01 -5.94 -4.59
C MET A 131 -6.62 -6.56 -4.71
N GLY A 132 -6.52 -7.88 -4.77
CA GLY A 132 -5.27 -8.60 -4.99
C GLY A 132 -4.63 -8.28 -6.33
N LEU A 133 -5.44 -8.22 -7.40
CA LEU A 133 -4.98 -7.84 -8.75
C LEU A 133 -4.45 -6.40 -8.78
N GLN A 134 -5.12 -5.46 -8.12
CA GLN A 134 -4.64 -4.09 -7.98
C GLN A 134 -3.24 -4.05 -7.36
N LEU A 135 -3.03 -4.79 -6.27
CA LEU A 135 -1.74 -4.85 -5.59
C LEU A 135 -0.67 -5.48 -6.47
N ALA A 136 -1.00 -6.59 -7.16
CA ALA A 136 -0.08 -7.26 -8.08
C ALA A 136 0.36 -6.32 -9.22
N VAL A 137 -0.57 -5.59 -9.84
CA VAL A 137 -0.27 -4.61 -10.90
C VAL A 137 0.63 -3.48 -10.38
N ALA A 138 0.41 -3.00 -9.15
CA ALA A 138 1.27 -2.01 -8.51
C ALA A 138 2.70 -2.55 -8.34
N ARG A 139 2.87 -3.77 -7.82
CA ARG A 139 4.18 -4.40 -7.62
C ARG A 139 4.89 -4.71 -8.94
N LEU A 140 4.15 -5.06 -9.99
CA LEU A 140 4.73 -5.19 -11.33
C LEU A 140 5.26 -3.86 -11.86
N GLY A 141 4.64 -2.71 -11.53
CA GLY A 141 5.17 -1.38 -11.85
C GLY A 141 6.53 -1.12 -11.21
N THR A 142 6.67 -1.42 -9.91
CA THR A 142 7.97 -1.36 -9.21
C THR A 142 9.01 -2.29 -9.87
N ALA A 143 8.65 -3.55 -10.11
CA ALA A 143 9.56 -4.52 -10.71
C ALA A 143 10.03 -4.07 -12.11
N ALA A 144 9.10 -3.57 -12.92
CA ALA A 144 9.42 -3.03 -14.24
C ALA A 144 10.38 -1.83 -14.18
N ALA A 145 10.17 -0.91 -13.22
CA ALA A 145 11.09 0.22 -13.02
C ALA A 145 12.51 -0.26 -12.70
N LEU A 146 12.64 -1.21 -11.78
CA LEU A 146 13.94 -1.73 -11.34
C LEU A 146 14.72 -2.45 -12.46
N VAL A 147 14.02 -3.10 -13.39
CA VAL A 147 14.65 -3.82 -14.52
C VAL A 147 14.88 -2.91 -15.73
N ILE A 148 13.94 -2.00 -16.02
CA ILE A 148 13.97 -1.18 -17.24
C ILE A 148 14.86 0.04 -17.08
N ALA A 149 14.86 0.71 -15.92
CA ALA A 149 15.61 1.95 -15.72
C ALA A 149 17.11 1.81 -15.96
N PRO A 150 17.80 0.76 -15.48
CA PRO A 150 19.22 0.55 -15.80
C PRO A 150 19.48 0.44 -17.30
N LYS A 151 18.65 -0.28 -18.02
CA LYS A 151 18.78 -0.49 -19.47
C LYS A 151 18.60 0.78 -20.28
N LEU A 152 17.82 1.73 -19.77
CA LEU A 152 17.58 3.03 -20.41
C LEU A 152 18.71 4.03 -20.16
N ILE A 153 19.27 4.05 -18.96
CA ILE A 153 20.31 5.01 -18.56
C ILE A 153 21.69 4.44 -18.84
N MET A 154 21.96 3.21 -18.40
CA MET A 154 23.28 2.59 -18.41
C MET A 154 23.49 1.72 -19.65
N SER A 155 23.19 2.27 -20.83
CA SER A 155 23.41 1.58 -22.11
C SER A 155 24.89 1.41 -22.47
N SER A 156 25.82 2.09 -21.78
CA SER A 156 27.26 1.97 -21.94
C SER A 156 27.87 1.05 -20.87
N ALA A 157 28.69 0.10 -21.27
CA ALA A 157 29.47 -0.76 -20.38
C ALA A 157 30.73 -0.07 -19.82
N ASP A 158 31.01 1.19 -20.20
CA ASP A 158 32.18 1.92 -19.75
C ASP A 158 31.97 2.47 -18.33
N PRO A 159 32.77 2.07 -17.34
CA PRO A 159 32.69 2.56 -15.97
C PRO A 159 33.01 4.06 -15.81
N LEU A 160 33.68 4.67 -16.81
CA LEU A 160 34.00 6.09 -16.86
C LEU A 160 33.01 6.91 -17.71
N HIS A 161 31.90 6.30 -18.11
CA HIS A 161 30.88 6.96 -18.91
C HIS A 161 30.31 8.20 -18.20
N PHE A 162 30.28 9.33 -18.92
CA PHE A 162 29.68 10.57 -18.46
C PHE A 162 28.21 10.61 -18.88
N TYR A 163 27.29 10.45 -17.91
CA TYR A 163 25.86 10.42 -18.15
C TYR A 163 25.30 11.81 -18.42
N THR A 164 24.76 11.99 -19.62
CA THR A 164 24.10 13.23 -20.04
C THR A 164 22.73 13.42 -19.39
N LEU A 165 22.20 14.65 -19.39
CA LEU A 165 20.83 14.93 -18.91
C LEU A 165 19.79 14.15 -19.72
N SER A 166 20.00 13.99 -21.03
CA SER A 166 19.08 13.24 -21.88
C SER A 166 19.04 11.76 -21.54
N GLU A 167 20.15 11.14 -21.19
CA GLU A 167 20.21 9.75 -20.75
C GLU A 167 19.55 9.58 -19.39
N THR A 168 19.89 10.41 -18.42
CA THR A 168 19.31 10.39 -17.08
C THR A 168 17.80 10.61 -17.09
N ASN A 169 17.30 11.44 -18.02
CA ASN A 169 15.87 11.76 -18.11
C ASN A 169 15.04 10.69 -18.84
N ARG A 170 15.64 9.72 -19.52
CA ARG A 170 14.88 8.69 -20.28
C ARG A 170 13.88 7.94 -19.40
N THR A 171 14.25 7.60 -18.17
CA THR A 171 13.37 6.91 -17.24
C THR A 171 12.23 7.79 -16.74
N ALA A 172 12.51 9.07 -16.45
CA ALA A 172 11.49 10.03 -16.03
C ALA A 172 10.49 10.31 -17.17
N LEU A 173 10.97 10.42 -18.41
CA LEU A 173 10.11 10.57 -19.58
C LEU A 173 9.25 9.35 -19.84
N LEU A 174 9.82 8.13 -19.72
CA LEU A 174 9.03 6.91 -19.84
C LEU A 174 7.96 6.83 -18.75
N GLY A 175 8.33 7.11 -17.49
CA GLY A 175 7.39 7.14 -16.37
C GLY A 175 6.28 8.18 -16.57
N LEU A 176 6.63 9.37 -17.05
CA LEU A 176 5.65 10.42 -17.42
C LEU A 176 4.71 9.96 -18.54
N ALA A 177 5.24 9.33 -19.59
CA ALA A 177 4.42 8.79 -20.68
C ALA A 177 3.42 7.72 -20.17
N LEU A 178 3.86 6.84 -19.27
CA LEU A 178 2.99 5.86 -18.63
C LEU A 178 1.91 6.53 -17.75
N LEU A 179 2.24 7.62 -17.06
CA LEU A 179 1.29 8.38 -16.26
C LEU A 179 0.26 9.12 -17.14
N LEU A 180 0.67 9.68 -18.27
CA LEU A 180 -0.23 10.29 -19.24
C LEU A 180 -1.20 9.25 -19.82
N LEU A 181 -0.71 8.06 -20.16
CA LEU A 181 -1.58 6.93 -20.52
C LEU A 181 -2.53 6.59 -19.35
N GLY A 182 -2.04 6.61 -18.12
CA GLY A 182 -2.85 6.42 -16.92
C GLY A 182 -3.96 7.46 -16.78
N CYS A 183 -3.68 8.74 -17.10
CA CYS A 183 -4.69 9.81 -17.11
C CYS A 183 -5.80 9.54 -18.15
N ILE A 184 -5.43 9.08 -19.34
CA ILE A 184 -6.40 8.72 -20.39
C ILE A 184 -7.29 7.57 -19.89
N LEU A 185 -6.71 6.51 -19.34
CA LEU A 185 -7.45 5.38 -18.79
C LEU A 185 -8.33 5.79 -17.60
N TRP A 186 -7.87 6.74 -16.76
CA TRP A 186 -8.67 7.30 -15.68
C TRP A 186 -9.88 8.09 -16.22
N ALA A 187 -9.70 8.89 -17.27
CA ALA A 187 -10.80 9.61 -17.90
C ALA A 187 -11.85 8.65 -18.48
N VAL A 188 -11.40 7.54 -19.11
CA VAL A 188 -12.31 6.47 -19.58
C VAL A 188 -13.05 5.85 -18.38
N PHE A 189 -12.36 5.55 -17.30
CA PHE A 189 -12.98 5.01 -16.07
C PHE A 189 -14.05 5.98 -15.52
N VAL A 190 -13.76 7.28 -15.43
CA VAL A 190 -14.72 8.29 -14.94
C VAL A 190 -15.97 8.31 -15.81
N ALA A 191 -15.82 8.23 -17.15
CA ALA A 191 -16.95 8.17 -18.08
C ALA A 191 -17.78 6.88 -17.89
N MET A 192 -17.12 5.74 -17.67
CA MET A 192 -17.78 4.46 -17.39
C MET A 192 -18.52 4.48 -16.05
N ASP A 193 -17.88 5.01 -14.99
CA ASP A 193 -18.48 5.11 -13.66
C ASP A 193 -19.69 6.05 -13.64
N TYR A 194 -19.64 7.14 -14.42
CA TYR A 194 -20.78 8.01 -14.61
C TYR A 194 -21.98 7.30 -15.28
N ARG A 195 -21.71 6.55 -16.36
CA ARG A 195 -22.74 5.76 -17.06
C ARG A 195 -23.33 4.68 -16.16
N PHE A 196 -22.50 4.04 -15.34
CA PHE A 196 -22.95 3.01 -14.39
C PHE A 196 -23.92 3.60 -13.36
N ASP A 197 -23.63 4.76 -12.79
CA ASP A 197 -24.51 5.40 -11.81
C ASP A 197 -25.83 5.88 -12.47
N MET A 198 -25.78 6.38 -13.69
CA MET A 198 -26.99 6.77 -14.44
C MET A 198 -27.87 5.54 -14.73
N ALA A 199 -27.29 4.43 -15.20
CA ALA A 199 -28.05 3.20 -15.45
C ALA A 199 -28.71 2.66 -14.16
N LYS A 200 -28.00 2.74 -13.04
CA LYS A 200 -28.54 2.34 -11.74
C LYS A 200 -29.66 3.26 -11.26
N ALA A 201 -29.55 4.56 -11.51
CA ALA A 201 -30.61 5.53 -11.16
C ALA A 201 -31.89 5.29 -11.99
N VAL A 202 -31.75 5.01 -13.29
CA VAL A 202 -32.88 4.67 -14.16
C VAL A 202 -33.56 3.39 -13.72
N SER A 203 -32.82 2.32 -13.40
CA SER A 203 -33.42 1.06 -12.95
C SER A 203 -34.14 1.17 -11.59
N LEU A 204 -33.74 2.14 -10.74
CA LEU A 204 -34.44 2.42 -9.49
C LEU A 204 -35.69 3.27 -9.68
N SER A 205 -35.75 4.15 -10.71
CA SER A 205 -36.96 4.90 -11.07
C SER A 205 -38.02 3.99 -11.67
N ASP A 206 -37.60 3.12 -12.63
CA ASP A 206 -38.51 2.16 -13.27
C ASP A 206 -39.12 1.17 -12.26
N GLY A 207 -38.32 0.76 -11.23
CA GLY A 207 -38.80 -0.12 -10.14
C GLY A 207 -39.83 0.59 -9.23
N LYS A 208 -39.67 1.89 -8.99
CA LYS A 208 -40.65 2.67 -8.19
C LYS A 208 -41.95 2.92 -8.96
N ASP A 209 -41.87 3.21 -10.24
CA ASP A 209 -43.04 3.41 -11.09
C ASP A 209 -43.87 2.11 -11.23
N GLN A 210 -43.21 0.93 -11.14
CA GLN A 210 -43.92 -0.35 -11.06
C GLN A 210 -44.58 -0.62 -9.71
N GLU A 211 -43.95 -0.25 -8.59
CA GLU A 211 -44.57 -0.37 -7.25
C GLU A 211 -45.74 0.61 -7.10
N ASP A 212 -45.61 1.84 -7.57
CA ASP A 212 -46.70 2.85 -7.51
C ASP A 212 -47.86 2.47 -8.47
N SER A 213 -47.59 1.81 -9.59
CA SER A 213 -48.65 1.33 -10.50
C SER A 213 -49.38 0.10 -9.96
N LEU A 214 -48.77 -0.69 -9.09
CA LEU A 214 -49.39 -1.82 -8.40
C LEU A 214 -50.20 -1.41 -7.14
N CYS A 215 -49.92 -0.23 -6.59
CA CYS A 215 -50.63 0.34 -5.43
C CYS A 215 -51.81 1.22 -5.80
N GLY A 216 -52.01 1.53 -7.10
CA GLY A 216 -53.06 2.39 -7.65
C GLY A 216 -54.29 1.68 -8.21
N SER A 217 -54.49 0.38 -7.99
CA SER A 217 -55.74 -0.31 -8.32
C SER A 217 -56.75 -0.24 -7.17
N ASP A 218 -57.82 0.48 -7.40
CA ASP A 218 -58.99 0.70 -6.51
C ASP A 218 -59.43 -0.55 -5.77
N PRO A 219 -59.94 -0.43 -4.55
CA PRO A 219 -60.56 -1.54 -3.81
C PRO A 219 -61.87 -1.95 -4.49
N ILE A 220 -61.88 -3.08 -5.21
CA ILE A 220 -63.11 -3.71 -5.66
C ILE A 220 -63.89 -4.19 -4.47
N ASP A 221 -64.99 -3.53 -4.23
CA ASP A 221 -66.09 -3.89 -3.33
C ASP A 221 -66.53 -5.35 -3.60
N SER A 222 -66.24 -6.30 -2.75
CA SER A 222 -66.83 -7.67 -2.79
C SER A 222 -67.41 -8.02 -1.44
N LYS A 223 -68.77 -8.00 -1.41
CA LYS A 223 -69.61 -8.55 -0.38
C LYS A 223 -69.38 -10.04 -0.17
N PRO A 224 -69.57 -10.57 1.05
CA PRO A 224 -69.34 -11.96 1.35
C PRO A 224 -70.47 -12.83 0.79
N VAL A 225 -70.14 -13.89 0.04
CA VAL A 225 -71.06 -14.99 -0.26
C VAL A 225 -70.76 -16.13 0.69
N VAL A 226 -71.79 -16.47 1.48
CA VAL A 226 -71.92 -17.66 2.32
C VAL A 226 -72.26 -18.86 1.46
N GLY A 227 -71.59 -20.00 1.68
CA GLY A 227 -72.16 -21.26 1.18
C GLY A 227 -71.20 -22.45 1.15
N ALA A 228 -71.44 -23.34 2.12
CA ALA A 228 -71.43 -24.81 2.13
C ALA A 228 -70.16 -25.64 1.92
N ALA A 229 -69.71 -26.25 2.91
CA ALA A 229 -69.52 -27.67 3.28
C ALA A 229 -69.23 -28.68 2.14
N GLU A 230 -68.15 -29.49 2.36
CA GLU A 230 -68.07 -30.96 2.43
C GLU A 230 -66.60 -31.39 2.59
N LYS A 231 -66.21 -32.00 3.70
CA LYS A 231 -66.02 -33.43 4.11
C LYS A 231 -65.03 -34.23 3.24
N GLY A 232 -64.09 -34.85 3.95
CA GLY A 232 -63.31 -36.04 3.62
C GLY A 232 -61.90 -35.96 4.11
N ASP A 233 -61.59 -36.37 5.24
CA ASP A 233 -61.10 -37.63 5.85
C ASP A 233 -59.65 -38.01 5.53
N ASP A 234 -58.96 -38.15 6.66
CA ASP A 234 -58.03 -39.20 7.13
C ASP A 234 -56.56 -39.11 6.66
N GLU A 235 -55.60 -39.25 7.47
CA GLU A 235 -55.15 -40.01 8.63
C GLU A 235 -53.75 -39.58 9.07
N ARG A 236 -53.58 -39.46 10.39
CA ARG A 236 -52.52 -39.99 11.28
C ARG A 236 -51.06 -39.90 10.83
N SER A 237 -50.13 -39.55 11.70
CA SER A 237 -49.89 -39.87 13.11
C SER A 237 -48.74 -39.03 13.70
N GLU A 238 -48.92 -38.67 14.96
CA GLU A 238 -48.04 -38.89 16.13
C GLU A 238 -46.59 -38.36 16.03
N SER A 239 -46.08 -37.72 16.98
CA SER A 239 -46.14 -37.31 18.40
C SER A 239 -44.74 -36.81 18.72
N ASP A 240 -44.48 -35.92 19.53
CA ASP A 240 -44.46 -35.67 20.94
C ASP A 240 -43.99 -34.26 21.25
N SER A 241 -44.73 -33.49 21.90
CA SER A 241 -44.73 -32.86 23.22
C SER A 241 -43.34 -32.55 23.82
N VAL A 242 -43.16 -31.31 24.32
CA VAL A 242 -43.21 -30.93 25.73
C VAL A 242 -42.91 -29.43 25.92
N LYS A 243 -43.94 -28.72 26.48
CA LYS A 243 -43.98 -27.62 27.48
C LYS A 243 -43.18 -26.33 27.21
N ASP A 244 -43.86 -25.20 27.01
CA ASP A 244 -44.48 -24.27 27.99
C ASP A 244 -43.50 -23.62 28.97
N GLU A 245 -43.32 -22.31 28.79
CA GLU A 245 -43.56 -21.34 29.86
C GLU A 245 -43.81 -19.95 29.28
N SER A 246 -44.96 -19.45 29.63
CA SER A 246 -45.56 -18.17 29.34
C SER A 246 -45.03 -17.06 30.27
N ALA A 247 -44.97 -15.84 29.77
CA ALA A 247 -45.42 -14.59 30.40
C ALA A 247 -44.80 -13.45 29.64
N GLY A 248 -45.55 -12.54 29.17
CA GLY A 248 -46.05 -11.33 29.62
C GLY A 248 -46.27 -10.39 28.47
N VAL A 249 -47.49 -10.20 28.06
CA VAL A 249 -47.96 -9.11 27.20
C VAL A 249 -47.98 -7.85 28.03
N GLU A 250 -47.27 -6.80 27.61
CA GLU A 250 -47.65 -5.43 27.96
C GLU A 250 -47.61 -4.53 26.72
N SER A 251 -48.78 -4.06 26.45
CA SER A 251 -49.17 -3.10 25.42
C SER A 251 -48.70 -1.70 25.80
N ALA A 252 -48.04 -1.00 24.88
CA ALA A 252 -48.00 0.48 24.90
C ALA A 252 -47.98 1.03 23.49
N LYS A 253 -49.08 1.62 23.19
CA LYS A 253 -49.51 2.70 22.32
C LYS A 253 -48.45 3.50 21.56
N ASP A 254 -48.84 3.72 20.28
CA ASP A 254 -48.59 4.85 19.41
C ASP A 254 -47.79 6.05 19.97
N GLU A 255 -46.70 6.37 19.30
CA GLU A 255 -46.34 7.75 18.99
C GLU A 255 -45.63 7.79 17.63
N SER A 256 -46.41 8.19 16.63
CA SER A 256 -45.95 8.68 15.35
C SER A 256 -45.44 10.11 15.55
N ALA A 257 -44.11 10.32 15.53
CA ALA A 257 -43.48 11.59 15.10
C ALA A 257 -41.96 11.44 15.02
N GLY A 258 -41.36 11.80 13.90
CA GLY A 258 -39.94 12.19 13.85
C GLY A 258 -38.97 11.22 13.20
N GLY A 259 -39.21 10.88 11.95
CA GLY A 259 -38.19 10.25 11.10
C GLY A 259 -37.18 11.24 10.54
N GLU A 260 -36.40 11.91 11.42
CA GLU A 260 -35.27 12.77 11.02
C GLU A 260 -34.27 12.92 12.18
N SER A 261 -33.65 11.85 12.62
CA SER A 261 -32.56 11.99 13.60
C SER A 261 -31.68 10.74 13.73
N ALA A 262 -31.27 10.14 12.61
CA ALA A 262 -30.27 9.05 12.62
C ALA A 262 -29.13 9.31 11.62
N LYS A 263 -28.89 10.56 11.19
CA LYS A 263 -27.74 11.00 10.41
C LYS A 263 -26.79 11.94 11.16
N GLU A 264 -26.97 12.05 12.46
CA GLU A 264 -26.12 12.90 13.28
C GLU A 264 -25.14 12.01 14.06
N ASN A 265 -23.83 12.23 13.81
CA ASN A 265 -22.65 11.81 14.58
C ASN A 265 -21.74 10.69 14.04
N ASP A 266 -21.60 10.53 12.72
CA ASP A 266 -20.40 9.88 12.16
C ASP A 266 -19.31 10.90 11.73
N ALA A 267 -19.39 12.14 12.20
CA ALA A 267 -18.36 13.13 11.96
C ALA A 267 -17.11 12.76 12.77
N PHE A 268 -16.01 12.53 12.06
CA PHE A 268 -14.66 12.42 12.59
C PHE A 268 -14.42 13.49 13.67
N ARG A 269 -14.10 13.05 14.89
CA ARG A 269 -13.75 13.93 16.00
C ARG A 269 -12.24 13.85 16.26
N PHE A 270 -11.57 14.97 16.36
CA PHE A 270 -10.14 15.02 16.74
C PHE A 270 -9.84 14.27 18.04
N SER A 271 -10.81 14.14 18.95
CA SER A 271 -10.70 13.33 20.17
C SER A 271 -10.51 11.84 19.90
N ASP A 272 -11.01 11.32 18.77
CA ASP A 272 -10.87 9.92 18.41
C ASP A 272 -9.41 9.58 18.03
N ILE A 273 -8.68 10.54 17.45
CA ILE A 273 -7.24 10.40 17.18
C ILE A 273 -6.47 10.13 18.48
N PHE A 274 -6.67 10.97 19.49
CA PHE A 274 -5.98 10.81 20.77
C PHE A 274 -6.35 9.50 21.47
N ARG A 275 -7.61 9.08 21.35
CA ARG A 275 -8.09 7.83 21.92
C ARG A 275 -7.45 6.62 21.22
N ILE A 276 -7.31 6.65 19.90
CA ILE A 276 -6.67 5.59 19.12
C ILE A 276 -5.18 5.54 19.44
N LEU A 277 -4.49 6.68 19.45
CA LEU A 277 -3.06 6.78 19.78
C LEU A 277 -2.74 6.40 21.24
N SER A 278 -3.70 6.55 22.16
CA SER A 278 -3.55 6.10 23.55
C SER A 278 -3.65 4.58 23.69
N ASN A 279 -4.14 3.86 22.68
CA ASN A 279 -4.19 2.42 22.69
C ASN A 279 -2.81 1.83 22.43
N LYS A 280 -2.20 1.23 23.48
CA LYS A 280 -0.84 0.67 23.42
C LYS A 280 -0.67 -0.39 22.33
N ARG A 281 -1.72 -1.20 22.03
CA ARG A 281 -1.66 -2.21 20.97
C ARG A 281 -1.65 -1.57 19.58
N PHE A 282 -2.48 -0.56 19.40
CA PHE A 282 -2.49 0.22 18.16
C PHE A 282 -1.14 0.89 17.90
N LEU A 283 -0.58 1.54 18.92
CA LEU A 283 0.73 2.17 18.84
C LEU A 283 1.84 1.16 18.47
N MET A 284 1.78 -0.06 19.01
CA MET A 284 2.73 -1.13 18.66
C MET A 284 2.60 -1.53 17.18
N ILE A 285 1.38 -1.63 16.63
CA ILE A 285 1.20 -1.90 15.20
C ILE A 285 1.71 -0.75 14.34
N ALA A 286 1.43 0.51 14.71
CA ALA A 286 1.94 1.67 13.99
C ALA A 286 3.47 1.74 14.00
N LEU A 287 4.11 1.47 15.16
CA LEU A 287 5.57 1.40 15.27
C LEU A 287 6.16 0.21 14.49
N LEU A 288 5.51 -0.96 14.55
CA LEU A 288 5.92 -2.12 13.76
C LEU A 288 5.86 -1.78 12.25
N CYS A 289 4.80 -1.12 11.82
CA CYS A 289 4.61 -0.71 10.44
C CYS A 289 5.75 0.22 9.98
N VAL A 290 6.04 1.30 10.71
CA VAL A 290 7.09 2.25 10.28
C VAL A 290 8.45 1.59 10.26
N PHE A 291 8.84 0.87 11.30
CA PHE A 291 10.17 0.25 11.35
C PHE A 291 10.36 -0.80 10.26
N PHE A 292 9.36 -1.63 10.06
CA PHE A 292 9.39 -2.68 9.04
C PHE A 292 9.40 -2.13 7.61
N TYR A 293 8.47 -1.22 7.28
CA TYR A 293 8.40 -0.70 5.90
C TYR A 293 9.61 0.17 5.57
N CYS A 294 10.16 0.93 6.53
CA CYS A 294 11.36 1.73 6.29
C CYS A 294 12.59 0.88 6.02
N CYS A 295 12.73 -0.31 6.64
CA CYS A 295 13.80 -1.24 6.31
C CYS A 295 13.81 -1.60 4.83
N ILE A 296 12.64 -1.89 4.26
CA ILE A 296 12.56 -2.50 2.93
C ILE A 296 12.42 -1.43 1.84
N ILE A 297 11.53 -0.45 2.04
CA ILE A 297 11.26 0.57 1.00
C ILE A 297 12.46 1.51 0.86
N SER A 298 13.04 1.97 1.98
CA SER A 298 14.21 2.85 1.91
C SER A 298 15.47 2.08 1.47
N PHE A 299 15.63 0.81 1.88
CA PHE A 299 16.67 -0.06 1.33
C PHE A 299 16.57 -0.17 -0.19
N LYS A 300 15.39 -0.45 -0.72
CA LYS A 300 15.16 -0.58 -2.16
C LYS A 300 15.62 0.67 -2.94
N LYS A 301 15.47 1.87 -2.37
CA LYS A 301 15.92 3.13 -2.99
C LYS A 301 17.46 3.19 -3.15
N PHE A 302 18.23 2.51 -2.31
CA PHE A 302 19.70 2.52 -2.33
C PHE A 302 20.30 1.12 -2.55
N ALA A 303 19.49 0.13 -2.90
CA ALA A 303 19.90 -1.26 -2.91
C ALA A 303 21.08 -1.54 -3.85
N THR A 304 21.14 -0.94 -5.04
CA THR A 304 22.28 -1.10 -5.96
C THR A 304 23.55 -0.48 -5.39
N SER A 305 23.46 0.69 -4.74
CA SER A 305 24.60 1.34 -4.07
C SER A 305 25.14 0.51 -2.90
N ILE A 306 24.34 -0.39 -2.33
CA ILE A 306 24.71 -1.28 -1.23
C ILE A 306 25.23 -2.62 -1.76
N LEU A 307 24.48 -3.28 -2.64
CA LEU A 307 24.74 -4.65 -3.08
C LEU A 307 26.00 -4.76 -3.95
N ILE A 308 26.24 -3.76 -4.84
CA ILE A 308 27.38 -3.79 -5.75
C ILE A 308 28.71 -3.81 -4.98
N PRO A 309 29.00 -2.87 -4.08
CA PRO A 309 30.27 -2.89 -3.33
C PRO A 309 30.34 -4.03 -2.31
N ARG A 310 29.21 -4.50 -1.78
CA ARG A 310 29.20 -5.59 -0.80
C ARG A 310 29.51 -6.96 -1.40
N PHE A 311 29.01 -7.24 -2.59
CA PHE A 311 29.14 -8.56 -3.21
C PHE A 311 30.01 -8.58 -4.46
N GLY A 312 30.56 -7.42 -4.86
CA GLY A 312 31.41 -7.30 -6.07
C GLY A 312 30.68 -7.74 -7.34
N ILE A 313 29.36 -7.48 -7.41
CA ILE A 313 28.50 -7.85 -8.53
C ILE A 313 28.35 -6.68 -9.51
N ASP A 314 28.04 -7.02 -10.74
CA ASP A 314 27.74 -6.02 -11.75
C ASP A 314 26.36 -5.37 -11.51
N TYR A 315 26.13 -4.29 -12.22
CA TYR A 315 24.96 -3.45 -12.07
C TYR A 315 23.67 -4.15 -12.50
N GLU A 316 23.71 -4.94 -13.57
CA GLU A 316 22.55 -5.66 -14.09
C GLU A 316 22.12 -6.73 -13.09
N THR A 317 23.08 -7.49 -12.55
CA THR A 317 22.86 -8.47 -11.49
C THR A 317 22.24 -7.83 -10.25
N ALA A 318 22.77 -6.71 -9.77
CA ALA A 318 22.21 -6.00 -8.61
C ALA A 318 20.77 -5.56 -8.84
N SER A 319 20.47 -5.02 -10.02
CA SER A 319 19.12 -4.56 -10.39
C SER A 319 18.11 -5.73 -10.44
N TRP A 320 18.53 -6.87 -11.01
CA TRP A 320 17.71 -8.08 -10.99
C TRP A 320 17.48 -8.60 -9.57
N MET A 321 18.51 -8.61 -8.71
CA MET A 321 18.34 -8.97 -7.30
C MET A 321 17.28 -8.10 -6.63
N VAL A 322 17.39 -6.78 -6.75
CA VAL A 322 16.44 -5.85 -6.11
C VAL A 322 15.01 -6.06 -6.62
N SER A 323 14.84 -6.38 -7.90
CA SER A 323 13.53 -6.66 -8.49
C SER A 323 12.85 -7.92 -7.91
N MET A 324 13.61 -8.84 -7.31
CA MET A 324 13.04 -10.01 -6.62
C MET A 324 12.11 -9.61 -5.45
N ILE A 325 12.36 -8.48 -4.79
CA ILE A 325 11.52 -8.01 -3.67
C ILE A 325 10.06 -7.81 -4.12
N PRO A 326 9.75 -6.95 -5.11
CA PRO A 326 8.38 -6.81 -5.58
C PRO A 326 7.82 -8.04 -6.27
N PHE A 327 8.63 -8.82 -7.02
CA PHE A 327 8.17 -10.09 -7.60
C PHE A 327 7.76 -11.10 -6.53
N SER A 328 8.54 -11.22 -5.45
CA SER A 328 8.19 -12.08 -4.32
C SER A 328 6.83 -11.72 -3.73
N THR A 329 6.50 -10.42 -3.63
CA THR A 329 5.19 -10.01 -3.07
C THR A 329 4.02 -10.39 -3.97
N VAL A 330 4.19 -10.39 -5.29
CA VAL A 330 3.14 -10.82 -6.22
C VAL A 330 2.75 -12.28 -5.96
N VAL A 331 3.75 -13.13 -5.69
CA VAL A 331 3.56 -14.58 -5.47
C VAL A 331 3.21 -14.90 -4.03
N PHE A 332 4.00 -14.40 -3.08
CA PHE A 332 3.90 -14.84 -1.69
C PHE A 332 2.85 -14.11 -0.87
N ALA A 333 2.46 -12.87 -1.21
CA ALA A 333 1.46 -12.18 -0.40
C ALA A 333 0.10 -12.87 -0.38
N PRO A 334 -0.48 -13.36 -1.50
CA PRO A 334 -1.69 -14.16 -1.48
C PRO A 334 -1.54 -15.48 -0.73
N LEU A 335 -0.40 -16.17 -0.92
CA LEU A 335 -0.12 -17.45 -0.25
C LEU A 335 -0.04 -17.29 1.27
N PHE A 336 0.66 -16.26 1.75
CA PHE A 336 0.76 -15.99 3.18
C PHE A 336 -0.55 -15.46 3.77
N GLY A 337 -1.37 -14.72 3.01
CA GLY A 337 -2.71 -14.38 3.42
C GLY A 337 -3.54 -15.62 3.74
N LEU A 338 -3.61 -16.57 2.81
CA LEU A 338 -4.30 -17.85 3.01
C LEU A 338 -3.70 -18.67 4.16
N LEU A 339 -2.36 -18.67 4.31
CA LEU A 339 -1.69 -19.38 5.39
C LEU A 339 -2.02 -18.80 6.76
N VAL A 340 -2.00 -17.47 6.89
CA VAL A 340 -2.33 -16.76 8.13
C VAL A 340 -3.80 -16.98 8.49
N ASP A 341 -4.72 -16.92 7.52
CA ASP A 341 -6.14 -17.17 7.72
C ASP A 341 -6.40 -18.61 8.20
N LYS A 342 -5.73 -19.61 7.58
CA LYS A 342 -5.92 -21.02 7.93
C LYS A 342 -5.30 -21.39 9.27
N VAL A 343 -4.09 -20.90 9.57
CA VAL A 343 -3.34 -21.29 10.78
C VAL A 343 -3.67 -20.41 11.97
N GLY A 344 -4.10 -19.16 11.71
CA GLY A 344 -4.24 -18.14 12.74
C GLY A 344 -2.88 -17.70 13.31
N LYS A 345 -2.86 -17.27 14.58
CA LYS A 345 -1.64 -16.90 15.32
C LYS A 345 -0.87 -15.74 14.66
N GLY A 346 -1.58 -14.73 14.13
CA GLY A 346 -1.02 -13.56 13.46
C GLY A 346 0.27 -13.00 14.08
N PRO A 347 0.35 -12.79 15.42
CA PRO A 347 1.55 -12.26 16.05
C PRO A 347 2.82 -13.09 15.85
N ARG A 348 2.71 -14.42 15.71
CA ARG A 348 3.88 -15.29 15.43
C ARG A 348 4.40 -15.09 14.01
N TRP A 349 3.52 -14.88 13.05
CA TRP A 349 3.88 -14.58 11.67
C TRP A 349 4.52 -13.21 11.53
N MET A 350 4.08 -12.22 12.33
CA MET A 350 4.75 -10.91 12.42
C MET A 350 6.19 -11.04 12.92
N ILE A 351 6.43 -11.86 13.97
CA ILE A 351 7.78 -12.15 14.47
C ILE A 351 8.62 -12.82 13.38
N ALA A 352 8.08 -13.85 12.73
CA ALA A 352 8.79 -14.56 11.66
C ALA A 352 9.17 -13.62 10.51
N GLY A 353 8.26 -12.78 10.04
CA GLY A 353 8.52 -11.81 8.97
C GLY A 353 9.59 -10.78 9.36
N ALA A 354 9.51 -10.22 10.58
CA ALA A 354 10.52 -9.28 11.08
C ALA A 354 11.91 -9.96 11.26
N ALA A 355 11.95 -11.20 11.72
CA ALA A 355 13.18 -11.98 11.86
C ALA A 355 13.84 -12.26 10.50
N LEU A 356 13.05 -12.60 9.48
CA LEU A 356 13.55 -12.81 8.11
C LEU A 356 14.19 -11.54 7.55
N VAL A 357 13.57 -10.38 7.76
CA VAL A 357 14.12 -9.08 7.34
C VAL A 357 15.41 -8.77 8.08
N LEU A 358 15.47 -9.00 9.38
CA LEU A 358 16.69 -8.81 10.17
C LEU A 358 17.83 -9.72 9.68
N ILE A 359 17.55 -10.99 9.48
CA ILE A 359 18.54 -11.96 8.96
C ILE A 359 19.06 -11.52 7.59
N ALA A 360 18.18 -11.04 6.72
CA ALA A 360 18.56 -10.54 5.41
C ALA A 360 19.53 -9.36 5.50
N HIS A 361 19.22 -8.32 6.29
CA HIS A 361 20.11 -7.19 6.48
C HIS A 361 21.43 -7.56 7.16
N LEU A 362 21.41 -8.46 8.14
CA LEU A 362 22.65 -9.01 8.73
C LEU A 362 23.49 -9.76 7.69
N THR A 363 22.84 -10.52 6.80
CA THR A 363 23.55 -11.20 5.70
C THR A 363 24.18 -10.18 4.75
N ILE A 364 23.45 -9.14 4.34
CA ILE A 364 24.01 -8.10 3.46
C ILE A 364 25.18 -7.38 4.13
N ALA A 365 25.05 -7.04 5.42
CA ALA A 365 26.08 -6.30 6.15
C ALA A 365 27.36 -7.11 6.42
N PHE A 366 27.23 -8.41 6.73
CA PHE A 366 28.34 -9.20 7.29
C PHE A 366 28.78 -10.40 6.46
N ALA A 367 28.05 -10.78 5.40
CA ALA A 367 28.50 -11.86 4.54
C ALA A 367 29.85 -11.50 3.89
N PRO A 368 30.86 -12.39 3.94
CA PRO A 368 32.12 -12.15 3.26
C PRO A 368 31.90 -12.13 1.74
N ALA A 369 32.62 -11.30 1.01
CA ALA A 369 32.55 -11.24 -0.46
C ALA A 369 33.06 -12.50 -1.14
N SER A 370 33.95 -13.23 -0.48
CA SER A 370 34.49 -14.54 -0.93
C SER A 370 34.87 -15.40 0.27
N ILE A 371 34.76 -16.70 0.11
CA ILE A 371 35.22 -17.70 1.09
C ILE A 371 36.31 -18.53 0.43
N SER A 372 37.50 -18.59 1.06
CA SER A 372 38.61 -19.36 0.59
C SER A 372 38.65 -20.72 1.28
N PHE A 373 38.66 -21.78 0.46
CA PHE A 373 38.87 -23.17 0.90
C PHE A 373 40.19 -23.67 0.27
N GLY A 374 41.31 -23.51 0.97
CA GLY A 374 42.63 -23.79 0.42
C GLY A 374 42.94 -22.92 -0.79
N ASP A 375 43.26 -23.52 -1.94
CA ASP A 375 43.57 -22.80 -3.19
C ASP A 375 42.32 -22.37 -3.98
N THR A 376 41.11 -22.71 -3.51
CA THR A 376 39.86 -22.41 -4.21
C THR A 376 39.14 -21.25 -3.50
N THR A 377 38.87 -20.14 -4.21
CA THR A 377 38.06 -19.05 -3.73
C THR A 377 36.64 -19.16 -4.31
N LEU A 378 35.65 -19.27 -3.42
CA LEU A 378 34.23 -19.23 -3.80
C LEU A 378 33.68 -17.80 -3.67
N ASN A 379 33.20 -17.24 -4.76
CA ASN A 379 32.48 -15.98 -4.71
C ASN A 379 31.12 -16.16 -3.99
N THR A 380 30.83 -15.35 -3.01
CA THR A 380 29.62 -15.42 -2.18
C THR A 380 28.49 -14.53 -2.70
N GLY A 381 28.56 -14.02 -3.92
CA GLY A 381 27.50 -13.21 -4.54
C GLY A 381 26.11 -13.86 -4.47
N PHE A 382 26.03 -15.21 -4.40
CA PHE A 382 24.77 -15.93 -4.18
C PHE A 382 24.10 -15.60 -2.84
N LEU A 383 24.85 -15.19 -1.81
CA LEU A 383 24.29 -14.76 -0.52
C LEU A 383 23.48 -13.45 -0.67
N GLY A 384 23.83 -12.61 -1.64
CA GLY A 384 23.02 -11.46 -2.01
C GLY A 384 21.62 -11.87 -2.50
N TYR A 385 21.52 -12.88 -3.36
CA TYR A 385 20.24 -13.42 -3.80
C TYR A 385 19.43 -14.02 -2.64
N VAL A 386 20.09 -14.75 -1.75
CA VAL A 386 19.43 -15.31 -0.55
C VAL A 386 18.91 -14.20 0.34
N ALA A 387 19.71 -13.18 0.63
CA ALA A 387 19.33 -12.07 1.48
C ALA A 387 18.14 -11.27 0.89
N VAL A 388 18.21 -10.93 -0.39
CA VAL A 388 17.13 -10.20 -1.07
C VAL A 388 15.87 -11.06 -1.20
N GLY A 389 16.01 -12.37 -1.40
CA GLY A 389 14.90 -13.32 -1.35
C GLY A 389 14.22 -13.36 0.02
N LEU A 390 15.00 -13.38 1.11
CA LEU A 390 14.48 -13.29 2.48
C LEU A 390 13.75 -11.96 2.73
N LEU A 391 14.27 -10.84 2.21
CA LEU A 391 13.57 -9.55 2.26
C LEU A 391 12.21 -9.63 1.57
N GLY A 392 12.13 -10.21 0.37
CA GLY A 392 10.89 -10.37 -0.37
C GLY A 392 9.87 -11.25 0.36
N ILE A 393 10.32 -12.37 0.95
CA ILE A 393 9.48 -13.26 1.76
C ILE A 393 8.99 -12.53 3.02
N GLY A 394 9.87 -11.87 3.76
CA GLY A 394 9.51 -11.10 4.95
C GLY A 394 8.54 -9.97 4.62
N TYR A 395 8.76 -9.28 3.49
CA TYR A 395 7.91 -8.20 2.98
C TYR A 395 6.50 -8.67 2.60
N SER A 396 6.33 -9.92 2.30
CA SER A 396 5.03 -10.53 2.02
C SER A 396 4.35 -11.07 3.28
N LEU A 397 5.13 -11.67 4.17
CA LEU A 397 4.62 -12.40 5.34
C LEU A 397 4.11 -11.47 6.45
N LEU A 398 4.89 -10.46 6.85
CA LEU A 398 4.53 -9.60 7.97
C LEU A 398 3.25 -8.79 7.71
N PRO A 399 3.09 -8.11 6.54
CA PRO A 399 1.86 -7.39 6.25
C PRO A 399 0.62 -8.27 6.18
N ALA A 400 0.74 -9.51 5.69
CA ALA A 400 -0.35 -10.48 5.64
C ALA A 400 -0.93 -10.79 7.04
N ALA A 401 -0.10 -10.68 8.09
CA ALA A 401 -0.52 -10.88 9.48
C ALA A 401 -0.85 -9.56 10.20
N MET A 402 -0.19 -8.46 9.86
CA MET A 402 -0.30 -7.18 10.55
C MET A 402 -1.59 -6.43 10.22
N TRP A 403 -1.94 -6.32 8.94
CA TRP A 403 -3.12 -5.57 8.51
C TRP A 403 -4.43 -6.14 9.05
N PRO A 404 -4.66 -7.48 9.05
CA PRO A 404 -5.85 -8.06 9.66
C PRO A 404 -5.95 -7.88 11.18
N ALA A 405 -4.84 -7.61 11.87
CA ALA A 405 -4.86 -7.38 13.32
C ALA A 405 -5.40 -5.98 13.71
N VAL A 406 -5.46 -5.02 12.79
CA VAL A 406 -5.97 -3.66 13.08
C VAL A 406 -7.46 -3.67 13.46
N PRO A 407 -8.36 -4.32 12.70
CA PRO A 407 -9.78 -4.42 13.07
C PRO A 407 -10.05 -5.15 14.38
N GLU A 408 -9.12 -5.97 14.86
CA GLU A 408 -9.26 -6.62 16.17
C GLU A 408 -9.01 -5.68 17.36
N ILE A 409 -8.39 -4.51 17.09
CA ILE A 409 -7.92 -3.57 18.12
C ILE A 409 -8.76 -2.30 18.14
N VAL A 410 -9.25 -1.88 16.97
CA VAL A 410 -9.96 -0.61 16.76
C VAL A 410 -11.39 -0.90 16.33
N PRO A 411 -12.40 -0.23 16.91
CA PRO A 411 -13.78 -0.37 16.48
C PRO A 411 -13.98 -0.06 15.00
N GLU A 412 -14.90 -0.75 14.34
CA GLU A 412 -15.15 -0.68 12.90
C GLU A 412 -15.38 0.77 12.41
N LYS A 413 -16.14 1.56 13.18
CA LYS A 413 -16.38 2.98 12.87
C LYS A 413 -15.14 3.87 12.80
N ASN A 414 -14.02 3.45 13.41
CA ASN A 414 -12.77 4.21 13.51
C ASN A 414 -11.64 3.60 12.65
N LEU A 415 -11.91 2.56 11.85
CA LEU A 415 -10.89 1.87 11.06
C LEU A 415 -10.23 2.77 10.02
N GLY A 416 -10.99 3.63 9.35
CA GLY A 416 -10.45 4.58 8.38
C GLY A 416 -9.42 5.51 9.01
N THR A 417 -9.73 6.07 10.17
CA THR A 417 -8.82 6.92 10.96
C THR A 417 -7.59 6.13 11.42
N ALA A 418 -7.78 4.90 11.88
CA ALA A 418 -6.69 4.05 12.33
C ALA A 418 -5.69 3.76 11.21
N TYR A 419 -6.16 3.35 10.04
CA TYR A 419 -5.29 3.13 8.88
C TYR A 419 -4.58 4.41 8.44
N SER A 420 -5.27 5.55 8.41
CA SER A 420 -4.67 6.85 8.07
C SER A 420 -3.56 7.24 9.04
N LEU A 421 -3.73 6.98 10.35
CA LEU A 421 -2.70 7.23 11.36
C LEU A 421 -1.48 6.30 11.21
N ILE A 422 -1.70 5.03 10.88
CA ILE A 422 -0.60 4.09 10.61
C ILE A 422 0.21 4.56 9.40
N TYR A 423 -0.46 4.92 8.29
CA TYR A 423 0.19 5.45 7.10
C TYR A 423 0.91 6.78 7.38
N TRP A 424 0.33 7.65 8.21
CA TRP A 424 0.96 8.90 8.60
C TRP A 424 2.29 8.66 9.33
N VAL A 425 2.30 7.79 10.33
CA VAL A 425 3.53 7.40 11.05
C VAL A 425 4.54 6.74 10.11
N GLN A 426 4.08 5.86 9.22
CA GLN A 426 4.93 5.22 8.21
C GLN A 426 5.61 6.24 7.30
N ASN A 427 4.88 7.24 6.82
CA ASN A 427 5.41 8.27 5.94
C ASN A 427 6.48 9.16 6.62
N ILE A 428 6.43 9.35 7.96
CA ILE A 428 7.50 10.03 8.69
C ILE A 428 8.83 9.29 8.49
N GLY A 429 8.81 7.97 8.62
CA GLY A 429 10.00 7.15 8.39
C GLY A 429 10.44 7.15 6.93
N LEU A 430 9.50 7.02 5.98
CA LEU A 430 9.80 7.04 4.55
C LEU A 430 10.32 8.41 4.06
N MET A 431 10.01 9.48 4.76
CA MET A 431 10.58 10.81 4.52
C MET A 431 12.01 10.92 5.05
N THR A 432 12.29 10.40 6.25
CA THR A 432 13.54 10.67 6.96
C THR A 432 14.64 9.66 6.67
N VAL A 433 14.32 8.37 6.53
CA VAL A 433 15.33 7.31 6.35
C VAL A 433 16.10 7.45 5.03
N PRO A 434 15.49 7.73 3.86
CA PRO A 434 16.25 7.95 2.63
C PRO A 434 17.22 9.13 2.72
N VAL A 435 16.83 10.19 3.43
CA VAL A 435 17.71 11.35 3.68
C VAL A 435 18.94 10.95 4.50
N ALA A 436 18.74 10.17 5.56
CA ALA A 436 19.82 9.68 6.41
C ALA A 436 20.78 8.75 5.64
N VAL A 437 20.24 7.81 4.86
CA VAL A 437 21.05 6.90 4.04
C VAL A 437 21.80 7.66 2.95
N GLY A 438 21.16 8.60 2.26
CA GLY A 438 21.81 9.44 1.26
C GLY A 438 22.95 10.28 1.84
N ALA A 439 22.80 10.78 3.09
CA ALA A 439 23.87 11.50 3.79
C ALA A 439 25.09 10.62 4.09
N ILE A 440 24.89 9.33 4.39
CA ILE A 440 26.00 8.37 4.54
C ILE A 440 26.79 8.25 3.25
N PHE A 441 26.11 7.98 2.13
CA PHE A 441 26.75 7.82 0.82
C PHE A 441 27.38 9.10 0.28
N LYS A 442 27.03 10.27 0.82
CA LYS A 442 27.74 11.54 0.50
C LYS A 442 29.12 11.63 1.18
N VAL A 443 29.24 11.09 2.40
CA VAL A 443 30.46 11.23 3.23
C VAL A 443 31.38 10.03 3.05
N GLN A 444 30.81 8.86 2.81
CA GLN A 444 31.52 7.58 2.67
C GLN A 444 31.21 6.96 1.31
N SER A 445 32.09 6.09 0.83
CA SER A 445 31.94 5.40 -0.45
C SER A 445 32.24 3.93 -0.33
N GLY A 446 31.81 3.15 -1.33
CA GLY A 446 32.11 1.72 -1.43
C GLY A 446 31.52 0.90 -0.28
N GLU A 447 32.28 -0.08 0.16
CA GLU A 447 31.85 -1.05 1.16
C GLU A 447 31.56 -0.42 2.54
N THR A 448 32.36 0.57 2.96
CA THR A 448 32.16 1.26 4.25
C THR A 448 30.83 1.99 4.30
N ALA A 449 30.45 2.68 3.22
CA ALA A 449 29.16 3.34 3.10
C ALA A 449 28.00 2.34 3.10
N ALA A 450 28.15 1.22 2.40
CA ALA A 450 27.14 0.16 2.36
C ALA A 450 26.89 -0.45 3.74
N VAL A 451 27.95 -0.78 4.49
CA VAL A 451 27.84 -1.32 5.86
C VAL A 451 27.24 -0.29 6.81
N ALA A 452 27.63 1.00 6.69
CA ALA A 452 27.06 2.06 7.51
C ALA A 452 25.56 2.28 7.22
N ALA A 453 25.13 2.19 5.96
CA ALA A 453 23.71 2.22 5.58
C ALA A 453 22.95 1.01 6.13
N GLU A 454 23.54 -0.18 6.05
CA GLU A 454 22.96 -1.41 6.61
C GLU A 454 22.80 -1.34 8.13
N ALA A 455 23.66 -0.63 8.86
CA ALA A 455 23.49 -0.43 10.30
C ALA A 455 22.17 0.29 10.63
N ILE A 456 21.72 1.23 9.79
CA ILE A 456 20.37 1.85 9.93
C ILE A 456 19.29 0.79 9.75
N PHE A 457 19.36 -0.01 8.68
CA PHE A 457 18.33 -1.01 8.37
C PHE A 457 18.30 -2.14 9.41
N ILE A 458 19.46 -2.60 9.90
CA ILE A 458 19.56 -3.55 11.00
C ILE A 458 18.91 -2.98 12.28
N SER A 459 19.17 -1.72 12.60
CA SER A 459 18.59 -1.06 13.78
C SER A 459 17.06 -1.00 13.67
N LEU A 460 16.54 -0.62 12.51
CA LEU A 460 15.09 -0.60 12.24
C LEU A 460 14.48 -2.01 12.29
N ALA A 461 15.15 -3.00 11.73
CA ALA A 461 14.69 -4.41 11.75
C ALA A 461 14.69 -4.98 13.17
N LEU A 462 15.69 -4.66 14.01
CA LEU A 462 15.72 -5.02 15.42
C LEU A 462 14.57 -4.37 16.19
N LEU A 463 14.29 -3.09 15.95
CA LEU A 463 13.15 -2.40 16.54
C LEU A 463 11.83 -3.03 16.09
N ALA A 464 11.68 -3.35 14.82
CA ALA A 464 10.51 -4.05 14.29
C ALA A 464 10.31 -5.43 14.96
N LEU A 465 11.38 -6.22 15.07
CA LEU A 465 11.34 -7.52 15.74
C LEU A 465 10.98 -7.39 17.23
N THR A 466 11.59 -6.43 17.93
CA THR A 466 11.31 -6.16 19.35
C THR A 466 9.85 -5.79 19.57
N VAL A 467 9.30 -4.92 18.71
CA VAL A 467 7.87 -4.53 18.77
C VAL A 467 6.96 -5.71 18.45
N ALA A 468 7.30 -6.53 17.45
CA ALA A 468 6.53 -7.73 17.10
C ALA A 468 6.48 -8.73 18.26
N ILE A 469 7.60 -8.96 18.94
CA ILE A 469 7.69 -9.81 20.14
C ILE A 469 6.85 -9.21 21.27
N ALA A 470 7.01 -7.92 21.57
CA ALA A 470 6.23 -7.25 22.59
C ALA A 470 4.72 -7.28 22.31
N PHE A 471 4.33 -7.15 21.06
CA PHE A 471 2.93 -7.29 20.62
C PHE A 471 2.39 -8.70 20.87
N ALA A 472 3.19 -9.72 20.54
CA ALA A 472 2.81 -11.13 20.72
C ALA A 472 2.61 -11.49 22.23
N TYR A 473 3.45 -10.97 23.11
CA TYR A 473 3.30 -11.18 24.57
C TYR A 473 2.03 -10.55 25.16
N LYS A 474 1.57 -9.43 24.56
CA LYS A 474 0.36 -8.72 25.02
C LYS A 474 -0.91 -9.16 24.30
N ALA A 475 -0.82 -10.02 23.30
CA ALA A 475 -1.98 -10.57 22.62
C ALA A 475 -2.66 -11.62 23.53
N PRO A 476 -3.99 -11.53 23.81
CA PRO A 476 -4.68 -12.61 24.45
C PRO A 476 -4.62 -13.84 23.53
N VAL A 477 -4.26 -14.99 24.11
CA VAL A 477 -4.33 -16.28 23.39
C VAL A 477 -5.81 -16.57 23.15
N LYS A 478 -6.35 -16.18 22.01
CA LYS A 478 -7.64 -16.73 21.55
C LYS A 478 -7.38 -18.20 21.22
N SER A 479 -7.86 -19.11 22.07
CA SER A 479 -7.94 -20.52 21.71
C SER A 479 -8.79 -20.64 20.45
N VAL A 480 -8.25 -21.29 19.44
CA VAL A 480 -8.99 -21.72 18.25
C VAL A 480 -10.18 -22.52 18.77
N LYS A 481 -11.40 -22.00 18.68
CA LYS A 481 -12.60 -22.82 18.78
C LYS A 481 -12.56 -23.72 17.55
N SER A 482 -12.29 -25.00 17.80
CA SER A 482 -12.52 -26.08 16.84
C SER A 482 -13.95 -25.99 16.31
N VAL A 483 -14.08 -25.72 15.01
CA VAL A 483 -15.28 -25.99 14.24
C VAL A 483 -15.06 -27.29 13.49
#